data_f158e389b1afe2bf566a58fd4e7faf5d
#
_entry.id   f158e389b1afe2bf566a58fd4e7faf5d
#
_cell.length_a   1.000
_cell.length_b   1.000
_cell.length_c   1.000
_cell.angle_alpha   90.00
_cell.angle_beta   90.00
_cell.angle_gamma   90.00
#
_symmetry.space_group_name_H-M   'P 1'
#
loop_
_entity.id
_entity.type
_entity.pdbx_description
1 polymer ?
#
loop_
_entity_poly.entity_id
_entity_poly.type
_entity_poly.pdbx_seq_one_letter_code
_entity_poly.pdbx_strand_id
1 'polypeptide(L)'
;MSKYNTVLEELIDYSNKIISGSILACKRHKQACRRFLNDLKKMETDTWNYYWDEVEAERIVKWFSYCKHSKGPLEGKPIVLNSWQKFVVCNIEAWKCKDTDYRRFRFAFIQVGRKNAKSQMEAGMAAYECGAKGHNAAEIYTLGVERDQARLVFDEVELMLSKPLKKRFKIVQKEIRHKKSHSFIKHLSQKAGKTGDGKNPQMAIIDEYHAHPNSAMYDVMKSGMISRQEPLLVIITTAGVDYEETPCYYEYKDCCSILDGTIDNDRYFVMINELEKEDDPYDETVWIKANPVAATYKVGIESIKELMVLAKSSSDESKKTDFLTKNCNIYVAAGEDKYIDIEYWKKNQREISFEDFRGQKVNIGVDLSKTGDLTSNSFEFDFTEFDKKQNKDIIKYAVFSHSYIPAAVVEEKSKTDNVPYDLWIRKGWLSKTTANDGLIIDYMEMVNYIENIVEKYDLKRGKLGYDQHYANFFVAEMENRGWECVKVPQSCAKLDNATVSFRDLIKVGHIVHDGNKLFTWSLDNCEKDTNSFGEIKLKKKGKFKRIDPPAS
;
A
#
# COMPACT_ATOMS: atom_id res chain seq x y z
N MET A 1 10.65 -37.44 -21.79
CA MET A 1 9.28 -37.82 -21.42
C MET A 1 8.96 -37.19 -20.08
N SER A 2 7.75 -36.68 -19.87
CA SER A 2 7.31 -36.20 -18.55
C SER A 2 7.39 -37.33 -17.53
N LYS A 3 7.82 -37.03 -16.29
CA LYS A 3 7.79 -37.97 -15.16
C LYS A 3 6.36 -38.31 -14.73
N TYR A 4 5.41 -37.47 -15.11
CA TYR A 4 4.00 -37.53 -14.70
C TYR A 4 3.11 -37.87 -15.89
N ASN A 5 2.03 -38.59 -15.64
CA ASN A 5 1.04 -38.93 -16.66
C ASN A 5 0.04 -37.81 -16.90
N THR A 6 -0.27 -37.03 -15.86
CA THR A 6 -1.22 -35.90 -15.91
C THR A 6 -0.61 -34.63 -15.31
N VAL A 7 -1.23 -33.49 -15.62
CA VAL A 7 -0.85 -32.21 -15.00
C VAL A 7 -1.19 -32.22 -13.51
N LEU A 8 -2.33 -32.82 -13.14
CA LEU A 8 -2.75 -32.94 -11.75
C LEU A 8 -1.71 -33.66 -10.90
N GLU A 9 -1.19 -34.82 -11.39
CA GLU A 9 -0.12 -35.56 -10.68
C GLU A 9 1.11 -34.69 -10.44
N GLU A 10 1.53 -33.91 -11.43
CA GLU A 10 2.67 -32.94 -11.28
C GLU A 10 2.38 -31.90 -10.20
N LEU A 11 1.17 -31.33 -10.17
CA LEU A 11 0.81 -30.29 -9.20
C LEU A 11 0.65 -30.86 -7.77
N ILE A 12 0.19 -32.08 -7.62
CA ILE A 12 0.15 -32.78 -6.32
C ILE A 12 1.57 -33.04 -5.80
N ASP A 13 2.48 -33.56 -6.63
CA ASP A 13 3.88 -33.80 -6.26
C ASP A 13 4.57 -32.46 -5.90
N TYR A 14 4.35 -31.44 -6.72
CA TYR A 14 4.87 -30.09 -6.45
C TYR A 14 4.39 -29.56 -5.10
N SER A 15 3.08 -29.63 -4.84
CA SER A 15 2.49 -29.15 -3.59
C SER A 15 3.03 -29.90 -2.37
N ASN A 16 3.19 -31.21 -2.46
CA ASN A 16 3.77 -32.02 -1.39
C ASN A 16 5.25 -31.65 -1.13
N LYS A 17 6.04 -31.37 -2.16
CA LYS A 17 7.43 -30.92 -2.02
C LYS A 17 7.54 -29.54 -1.38
N ILE A 18 6.63 -28.62 -1.69
CA ILE A 18 6.54 -27.31 -1.05
C ILE A 18 6.17 -27.45 0.43
N ILE A 19 5.17 -28.26 0.74
CA ILE A 19 4.69 -28.43 2.13
C ILE A 19 5.73 -29.13 3.00
N SER A 20 6.39 -30.17 2.47
CA SER A 20 7.45 -30.90 3.18
C SER A 20 8.74 -30.10 3.36
N GLY A 21 8.93 -29.02 2.58
CA GLY A 21 10.17 -28.24 2.57
C GLY A 21 11.26 -28.80 1.65
N SER A 22 10.98 -29.85 0.88
CA SER A 22 11.90 -30.36 -0.17
C SER A 22 12.16 -29.30 -1.25
N ILE A 23 11.20 -28.42 -1.48
CA ILE A 23 11.37 -27.15 -2.18
C ILE A 23 11.10 -26.05 -1.16
N LEU A 24 12.09 -25.21 -0.90
CA LEU A 24 11.96 -24.11 0.05
C LEU A 24 10.93 -23.09 -0.45
N ALA A 25 10.00 -22.71 0.42
CA ALA A 25 8.93 -21.78 0.11
C ALA A 25 8.46 -21.05 1.38
N CYS A 26 7.91 -19.84 1.21
CA CYS A 26 7.34 -19.07 2.30
C CYS A 26 6.04 -19.69 2.85
N LYS A 27 5.61 -19.23 4.03
CA LYS A 27 4.36 -19.65 4.68
C LYS A 27 3.15 -19.55 3.74
N ARG A 28 3.01 -18.43 3.03
CA ARG A 28 1.86 -18.15 2.16
C ARG A 28 1.79 -19.11 0.96
N HIS A 29 2.92 -19.39 0.36
CA HIS A 29 3.01 -20.38 -0.72
C HIS A 29 2.64 -21.78 -0.22
N LYS A 30 3.15 -22.20 0.95
CA LYS A 30 2.77 -23.48 1.58
C LYS A 30 1.27 -23.56 1.87
N GLN A 31 0.64 -22.45 2.29
CA GLN A 31 -0.80 -22.38 2.52
C GLN A 31 -1.60 -22.52 1.22
N ALA A 32 -1.16 -21.87 0.13
CA ALA A 32 -1.80 -22.03 -1.19
C ALA A 32 -1.76 -23.51 -1.65
N CYS A 33 -0.62 -24.19 -1.47
CA CYS A 33 -0.49 -25.61 -1.78
C CYS A 33 -1.38 -26.50 -0.88
N ARG A 34 -1.47 -26.21 0.42
CA ARG A 34 -2.38 -26.92 1.33
C ARG A 34 -3.84 -26.73 0.94
N ARG A 35 -4.23 -25.50 0.58
CA ARG A 35 -5.58 -25.19 0.08
C ARG A 35 -5.90 -26.04 -1.16
N PHE A 36 -5.01 -26.07 -2.14
CA PHE A 36 -5.17 -26.89 -3.35
C PHE A 36 -5.40 -28.38 -3.02
N LEU A 37 -4.55 -28.97 -2.18
CA LEU A 37 -4.71 -30.39 -1.78
C LEU A 37 -5.98 -30.63 -0.97
N ASN A 38 -6.40 -29.69 -0.14
CA ASN A 38 -7.67 -29.78 0.60
C ASN A 38 -8.87 -29.66 -0.34
N ASP A 39 -8.78 -28.80 -1.36
CA ASP A 39 -9.84 -28.64 -2.35
C ASP A 39 -10.01 -29.91 -3.21
N LEU A 40 -8.92 -30.61 -3.53
CA LEU A 40 -9.01 -31.93 -4.18
C LEU A 40 -9.75 -32.95 -3.31
N LYS A 41 -9.54 -32.95 -1.98
CA LYS A 41 -10.30 -33.81 -1.06
C LYS A 41 -11.77 -33.42 -0.98
N LYS A 42 -12.06 -32.10 -0.93
CA LYS A 42 -13.44 -31.62 -0.94
C LYS A 42 -14.19 -31.96 -2.22
N MET A 43 -13.48 -32.05 -3.37
CA MET A 43 -14.07 -32.41 -4.66
C MET A 43 -14.78 -33.76 -4.61
N GLU A 44 -14.31 -34.69 -3.76
CA GLU A 44 -14.91 -36.04 -3.57
C GLU A 44 -16.22 -35.99 -2.79
N THR A 45 -16.61 -34.83 -2.23
CA THR A 45 -17.85 -34.67 -1.47
C THR A 45 -18.97 -34.09 -2.32
N ASP A 46 -20.22 -34.54 -2.08
CA ASP A 46 -21.40 -34.04 -2.81
C ASP A 46 -21.77 -32.58 -2.45
N THR A 47 -21.35 -32.11 -1.27
CA THR A 47 -21.69 -30.77 -0.75
C THR A 47 -20.83 -29.68 -1.35
N TRP A 48 -19.71 -29.99 -1.99
CA TRP A 48 -18.81 -29.01 -2.55
C TRP A 48 -18.98 -28.90 -4.07
N ASN A 49 -19.25 -27.71 -4.56
CA ASN A 49 -19.72 -27.46 -5.93
C ASN A 49 -18.61 -27.26 -6.96
N TYR A 50 -17.39 -27.74 -6.71
CA TYR A 50 -16.29 -27.57 -7.67
C TYR A 50 -15.62 -28.89 -7.99
N TYR A 51 -15.02 -28.97 -9.20
CA TYR A 51 -14.25 -30.11 -9.66
C TYR A 51 -13.02 -29.67 -10.46
N TRP A 52 -12.03 -30.53 -10.57
CA TRP A 52 -10.84 -30.32 -11.38
C TRP A 52 -11.05 -30.86 -12.79
N ASP A 53 -10.85 -30.01 -13.81
CA ASP A 53 -10.91 -30.37 -15.23
C ASP A 53 -9.48 -30.56 -15.76
N GLU A 54 -9.03 -31.80 -15.84
CA GLU A 54 -7.69 -32.16 -16.34
C GLU A 54 -7.51 -31.75 -17.80
N VAL A 55 -8.57 -31.85 -18.63
CA VAL A 55 -8.50 -31.46 -20.04
C VAL A 55 -8.21 -29.96 -20.20
N GLU A 56 -8.80 -29.15 -19.35
CA GLU A 56 -8.53 -27.72 -19.34
C GLU A 56 -7.12 -27.41 -18.80
N ALA A 57 -6.65 -28.14 -17.77
CA ALA A 57 -5.28 -28.02 -17.28
C ALA A 57 -4.24 -28.34 -18.37
N GLU A 58 -4.42 -29.46 -19.07
CA GLU A 58 -3.54 -29.81 -20.19
C GLU A 58 -3.62 -28.80 -21.33
N ARG A 59 -4.82 -28.29 -21.60
CA ARG A 59 -5.07 -27.31 -22.67
C ARG A 59 -4.35 -26.00 -22.45
N ILE A 60 -4.38 -25.43 -21.24
CA ILE A 60 -3.65 -24.18 -20.93
C ILE A 60 -2.13 -24.41 -20.97
N VAL A 61 -1.62 -25.52 -20.43
CA VAL A 61 -0.20 -25.86 -20.49
C VAL A 61 0.27 -26.00 -21.95
N LYS A 62 -0.50 -26.73 -22.78
CA LYS A 62 -0.23 -26.89 -24.21
C LYS A 62 -0.31 -25.57 -24.99
N TRP A 63 -1.22 -24.68 -24.61
CA TRP A 63 -1.30 -23.34 -25.19
C TRP A 63 0.02 -22.58 -25.06
N PHE A 64 0.61 -22.56 -23.86
CA PHE A 64 1.89 -21.89 -23.66
C PHE A 64 3.00 -22.49 -24.52
N SER A 65 2.98 -23.79 -24.80
CA SER A 65 3.98 -24.41 -25.68
C SER A 65 3.89 -23.96 -27.15
N TYR A 66 2.74 -23.42 -27.59
CA TYR A 66 2.60 -22.79 -28.91
C TYR A 66 3.07 -21.34 -28.94
N CYS A 67 3.22 -20.72 -27.77
CA CYS A 67 3.79 -19.40 -27.62
C CYS A 67 5.32 -19.48 -27.57
N LYS A 68 5.99 -18.35 -27.79
CA LYS A 68 7.44 -18.27 -27.81
C LYS A 68 7.95 -17.22 -26.84
N HIS A 69 9.13 -17.48 -26.29
CA HIS A 69 9.84 -16.46 -25.55
C HIS A 69 10.13 -15.28 -26.47
N SER A 70 9.76 -14.07 -26.02
CA SER A 70 9.87 -12.82 -26.78
C SER A 70 11.27 -12.22 -26.75
N LYS A 71 12.04 -12.50 -25.70
CA LYS A 71 13.33 -11.84 -25.39
C LYS A 71 14.27 -12.78 -24.65
N GLY A 72 15.55 -12.39 -24.63
CA GLY A 72 16.59 -13.01 -23.83
C GLY A 72 17.13 -14.33 -24.40
N PRO A 73 17.86 -15.12 -23.60
CA PRO A 73 18.58 -16.32 -24.10
C PRO A 73 17.67 -17.41 -24.66
N LEU A 74 16.38 -17.37 -24.37
CA LEU A 74 15.38 -18.34 -24.87
C LEU A 74 14.55 -17.77 -26.01
N GLU A 75 14.82 -16.58 -26.52
CA GLU A 75 14.06 -15.93 -27.60
C GLU A 75 13.77 -16.90 -28.75
N GLY A 76 12.51 -16.90 -29.17
CA GLY A 76 12.03 -17.74 -30.27
C GLY A 76 11.79 -19.22 -29.91
N LYS A 77 12.24 -19.71 -28.75
CA LYS A 77 11.95 -21.09 -28.29
C LYS A 77 10.52 -21.16 -27.73
N PRO A 78 9.86 -22.33 -27.79
CA PRO A 78 8.58 -22.53 -27.14
C PRO A 78 8.66 -22.27 -25.63
N ILE A 79 7.57 -21.73 -25.07
CA ILE A 79 7.48 -21.52 -23.63
C ILE A 79 7.14 -22.84 -22.96
N VAL A 80 7.99 -23.25 -22.03
CA VAL A 80 7.77 -24.40 -21.15
C VAL A 80 7.57 -23.88 -19.74
N LEU A 81 6.34 -24.00 -19.23
CA LEU A 81 6.03 -23.55 -17.88
C LEU A 81 6.74 -24.44 -16.84
N ASN A 82 7.36 -23.83 -15.83
CA ASN A 82 7.84 -24.57 -14.67
C ASN A 82 6.66 -24.95 -13.74
N SER A 83 6.91 -25.78 -12.73
CA SER A 83 5.84 -26.29 -11.85
C SER A 83 5.11 -25.18 -11.08
N TRP A 84 5.78 -24.08 -10.70
CA TRP A 84 5.13 -22.95 -10.06
C TRP A 84 4.17 -22.22 -11.04
N GLN A 85 4.62 -21.96 -12.25
CA GLN A 85 3.76 -21.33 -13.27
C GLN A 85 2.57 -22.22 -13.63
N LYS A 86 2.80 -23.55 -13.79
CA LYS A 86 1.70 -24.50 -13.99
C LYS A 86 0.73 -24.47 -12.82
N PHE A 87 1.24 -24.46 -11.57
CA PHE A 87 0.40 -24.37 -10.38
C PHE A 87 -0.52 -23.14 -10.45
N VAL A 88 0.01 -21.97 -10.80
CA VAL A 88 -0.78 -20.72 -10.91
C VAL A 88 -1.83 -20.83 -12.02
N VAL A 89 -1.39 -21.08 -13.26
CA VAL A 89 -2.31 -20.99 -14.41
C VAL A 89 -3.33 -22.11 -14.42
N CYS A 90 -2.96 -23.34 -14.03
CA CYS A 90 -3.90 -24.46 -13.99
C CYS A 90 -4.91 -24.33 -12.85
N ASN A 91 -4.51 -23.85 -11.65
CA ASN A 91 -5.49 -23.57 -10.59
C ASN A 91 -6.53 -22.55 -11.06
N ILE A 92 -6.13 -21.49 -11.72
CA ILE A 92 -7.05 -20.45 -12.21
C ILE A 92 -8.00 -21.02 -13.27
N GLU A 93 -7.53 -21.85 -14.19
CA GLU A 93 -8.30 -22.28 -15.36
C GLU A 93 -9.04 -23.61 -15.19
N ALA A 94 -8.47 -24.56 -14.44
CA ALA A 94 -8.97 -25.93 -14.41
C ALA A 94 -9.98 -26.23 -13.29
N TRP A 95 -10.07 -25.38 -12.25
CA TRP A 95 -11.16 -25.51 -11.30
C TRP A 95 -12.46 -24.96 -11.86
N LYS A 96 -13.51 -25.81 -11.90
CA LYS A 96 -14.83 -25.49 -12.47
C LYS A 96 -15.96 -25.79 -11.51
N CYS A 97 -17.09 -25.11 -11.69
CA CYS A 97 -18.34 -25.35 -10.97
C CYS A 97 -19.05 -26.59 -11.55
N LYS A 98 -19.51 -27.52 -10.71
CA LYS A 98 -20.20 -28.75 -11.13
C LYS A 98 -21.52 -28.49 -11.85
N ASP A 99 -22.23 -27.45 -11.46
CA ASP A 99 -23.55 -27.08 -11.97
C ASP A 99 -23.53 -26.27 -13.28
N THR A 100 -22.47 -25.53 -13.52
CA THR A 100 -22.41 -24.59 -14.67
C THR A 100 -21.26 -24.84 -15.62
N ASP A 101 -20.29 -25.62 -15.24
CA ASP A 101 -19.03 -25.83 -15.96
C ASP A 101 -18.19 -24.55 -16.13
N TYR A 102 -18.56 -23.47 -15.40
CA TYR A 102 -17.83 -22.23 -15.43
C TYR A 102 -16.65 -22.24 -14.47
N ARG A 103 -15.66 -21.37 -14.76
CA ARG A 103 -14.49 -21.14 -13.92
C ARG A 103 -14.89 -20.87 -12.47
N ARG A 104 -14.24 -21.58 -11.51
CA ARG A 104 -14.38 -21.33 -10.08
C ARG A 104 -13.83 -19.96 -9.68
N PHE A 105 -12.56 -19.70 -10.03
CA PHE A 105 -11.86 -18.49 -9.61
C PHE A 105 -12.20 -17.31 -10.52
N ARG A 106 -12.80 -16.29 -9.93
CA ARG A 106 -13.14 -15.02 -10.58
C ARG A 106 -12.14 -13.92 -10.28
N PHE A 107 -11.36 -14.10 -9.22
CA PHE A 107 -10.32 -13.20 -8.78
C PHE A 107 -9.04 -13.99 -8.56
N ALA A 108 -7.91 -13.37 -8.90
CA ALA A 108 -6.60 -13.93 -8.64
C ALA A 108 -5.65 -12.83 -8.15
N PHE A 109 -4.96 -13.09 -7.05
CA PHE A 109 -3.88 -12.23 -6.54
C PHE A 109 -2.58 -13.02 -6.57
N ILE A 110 -1.61 -12.50 -7.32
CA ILE A 110 -0.31 -13.13 -7.52
C ILE A 110 0.77 -12.14 -7.15
N GLN A 111 1.43 -12.36 -6.02
CA GLN A 111 2.55 -11.54 -5.56
C GLN A 111 3.84 -12.35 -5.69
N VAL A 112 4.79 -11.86 -6.48
CA VAL A 112 6.06 -12.53 -6.76
C VAL A 112 7.12 -11.51 -7.15
N GLY A 113 8.38 -11.75 -6.80
CA GLY A 113 9.50 -10.86 -7.10
C GLY A 113 9.64 -10.50 -8.57
N ARG A 114 10.39 -9.45 -8.89
CA ARG A 114 10.69 -9.09 -10.28
C ARG A 114 11.45 -10.19 -11.01
N LYS A 115 11.36 -10.21 -12.34
CA LYS A 115 12.05 -11.18 -13.23
C LYS A 115 11.57 -12.63 -13.08
N ASN A 116 10.41 -12.88 -12.47
CA ASN A 116 9.77 -14.19 -12.39
C ASN A 116 8.77 -14.45 -13.54
N ALA A 117 9.03 -13.89 -14.73
CA ALA A 117 8.24 -14.07 -15.95
C ALA A 117 6.74 -13.65 -15.82
N LYS A 118 6.43 -12.68 -14.94
CA LYS A 118 5.06 -12.17 -14.73
C LYS A 118 4.38 -11.79 -16.06
N SER A 119 4.96 -10.81 -16.77
CA SER A 119 4.36 -10.26 -18.00
C SER A 119 4.18 -11.32 -19.09
N GLN A 120 5.06 -12.34 -19.15
CA GLN A 120 4.92 -13.45 -20.10
C GLN A 120 3.75 -14.37 -19.71
N MET A 121 3.55 -14.62 -18.43
CA MET A 121 2.43 -15.41 -17.91
C MET A 121 1.10 -14.67 -18.14
N GLU A 122 1.05 -13.38 -17.84
CA GLU A 122 -0.11 -12.50 -18.10
C GLU A 122 -0.49 -12.47 -19.57
N ALA A 123 0.49 -12.23 -20.44
CA ALA A 123 0.30 -12.18 -21.87
C ALA A 123 -0.21 -13.53 -22.43
N GLY A 124 0.32 -14.65 -21.92
CA GLY A 124 -0.12 -15.99 -22.27
C GLY A 124 -1.56 -16.26 -21.87
N MET A 125 -1.96 -15.87 -20.66
CA MET A 125 -3.33 -15.99 -20.17
C MET A 125 -4.29 -15.07 -20.95
N ALA A 126 -3.92 -13.80 -21.20
CA ALA A 126 -4.71 -12.88 -22.00
C ALA A 126 -4.95 -13.39 -23.43
N ALA A 127 -3.91 -13.92 -24.07
CA ALA A 127 -4.01 -14.48 -25.41
C ALA A 127 -4.82 -15.79 -25.44
N TYR A 128 -4.73 -16.61 -24.37
CA TYR A 128 -5.54 -17.82 -24.19
C TYR A 128 -7.03 -17.47 -24.11
N GLU A 129 -7.38 -16.55 -23.21
CA GLU A 129 -8.76 -16.09 -23.01
C GLU A 129 -9.34 -15.47 -24.29
N CYS A 130 -8.52 -14.68 -25.01
CA CYS A 130 -8.94 -14.03 -26.25
C CYS A 130 -9.17 -15.00 -27.41
N GLY A 131 -8.33 -16.05 -27.56
CA GLY A 131 -8.29 -16.84 -28.80
C GLY A 131 -8.47 -18.35 -28.68
N ALA A 132 -8.30 -18.91 -27.49
CA ALA A 132 -8.28 -20.38 -27.28
C ALA A 132 -9.38 -20.88 -26.34
N LYS A 133 -9.82 -20.07 -25.37
CA LYS A 133 -10.86 -20.46 -24.40
C LYS A 133 -12.22 -20.72 -25.04
N GLY A 134 -12.56 -20.04 -26.11
CA GLY A 134 -13.79 -20.26 -26.86
C GLY A 134 -14.87 -19.19 -26.69
N HIS A 135 -14.61 -18.15 -25.90
CA HIS A 135 -15.54 -17.04 -25.72
C HIS A 135 -15.73 -16.23 -27.02
N ASN A 136 -16.95 -15.77 -27.27
CA ASN A 136 -17.25 -14.84 -28.33
C ASN A 136 -17.33 -13.42 -27.80
N ALA A 137 -16.76 -12.47 -28.55
CA ALA A 137 -16.71 -11.05 -28.22
C ALA A 137 -16.20 -10.78 -26.77
N ALA A 138 -15.21 -11.57 -26.32
CA ALA A 138 -14.57 -11.34 -25.02
C ALA A 138 -13.74 -10.06 -25.05
N GLU A 139 -13.90 -9.25 -24.04
CA GLU A 139 -13.11 -8.02 -23.83
C GLU A 139 -12.02 -8.31 -22.79
N ILE A 140 -10.76 -8.26 -23.21
CA ILE A 140 -9.61 -8.45 -22.34
C ILE A 140 -8.87 -7.12 -22.17
N TYR A 141 -8.65 -6.69 -20.93
CA TYR A 141 -7.98 -5.44 -20.62
C TYR A 141 -6.72 -5.66 -19.81
N THR A 142 -5.61 -5.05 -20.23
CA THR A 142 -4.37 -4.94 -19.46
C THR A 142 -4.27 -3.53 -18.90
N LEU A 143 -4.07 -3.41 -17.59
CA LEU A 143 -4.17 -2.15 -16.86
C LEU A 143 -2.84 -1.84 -16.18
N GLY A 144 -2.44 -0.56 -16.25
CA GLY A 144 -1.27 -0.03 -15.55
C GLY A 144 -1.48 1.43 -15.17
N VAL A 145 -0.67 1.94 -14.26
CA VAL A 145 -0.72 3.34 -13.81
C VAL A 145 -0.41 4.27 -14.99
N GLU A 146 0.69 4.00 -15.66
CA GLU A 146 1.12 4.71 -16.86
C GLU A 146 0.71 3.93 -18.12
N ARG A 147 0.51 4.68 -19.23
CA ARG A 147 0.16 4.06 -20.51
C ARG A 147 1.19 3.06 -21.00
N ASP A 148 2.45 3.37 -20.81
CA ASP A 148 3.56 2.52 -21.27
C ASP A 148 3.65 1.23 -20.45
N GLN A 149 3.34 1.27 -19.13
CA GLN A 149 3.23 0.06 -18.30
C GLN A 149 2.09 -0.85 -18.75
N ALA A 150 0.88 -0.29 -18.93
CA ALA A 150 -0.27 -1.05 -19.43
C ALA A 150 0.00 -1.69 -20.79
N ARG A 151 0.86 -1.07 -21.60
CA ARG A 151 1.26 -1.54 -22.90
C ARG A 151 2.26 -2.70 -22.86
N LEU A 152 3.06 -2.84 -21.80
CA LEU A 152 4.07 -3.91 -21.70
C LEU A 152 3.48 -5.30 -21.89
N VAL A 153 2.40 -5.63 -21.22
CA VAL A 153 1.71 -6.93 -21.35
C VAL A 153 1.10 -7.07 -22.75
N PHE A 154 0.52 -5.99 -23.29
CA PHE A 154 -0.03 -5.97 -24.64
C PHE A 154 1.03 -6.24 -25.71
N ASP A 155 2.17 -5.58 -25.65
CA ASP A 155 3.30 -5.80 -26.58
C ASP A 155 3.88 -7.21 -26.41
N GLU A 156 3.91 -7.74 -25.18
CA GLU A 156 4.36 -9.11 -24.92
C GLU A 156 3.44 -10.13 -25.59
N VAL A 157 2.10 -9.91 -25.59
CA VAL A 157 1.15 -10.77 -26.35
C VAL A 157 1.52 -10.80 -27.83
N GLU A 158 1.81 -9.65 -28.44
CA GLU A 158 2.19 -9.59 -29.86
C GLU A 158 3.45 -10.37 -30.16
N LEU A 159 4.47 -10.22 -29.30
CA LEU A 159 5.79 -10.80 -29.51
C LEU A 159 5.80 -12.31 -29.28
N MET A 160 5.05 -12.81 -28.30
CA MET A 160 5.06 -14.23 -27.94
C MET A 160 4.23 -15.11 -28.89
N LEU A 161 3.29 -14.55 -29.65
CA LEU A 161 2.50 -15.33 -30.60
C LEU A 161 3.38 -15.89 -31.72
N SER A 162 3.46 -17.21 -31.84
CA SER A 162 4.14 -17.88 -32.95
C SER A 162 3.49 -17.54 -34.31
N LYS A 163 4.26 -17.66 -35.41
CA LYS A 163 3.75 -17.32 -36.75
C LYS A 163 2.39 -17.95 -37.08
N PRO A 164 2.10 -19.24 -36.79
CA PRO A 164 0.80 -19.84 -37.01
C PRO A 164 -0.33 -19.23 -36.16
N LEU A 165 -0.04 -18.92 -34.89
CA LEU A 165 -1.00 -18.26 -34.00
C LEU A 165 -1.28 -16.82 -34.43
N LYS A 166 -0.22 -16.06 -34.76
CA LYS A 166 -0.33 -14.66 -35.20
C LYS A 166 -1.28 -14.48 -36.40
N LYS A 167 -1.37 -15.45 -37.31
CA LYS A 167 -2.32 -15.44 -38.44
C LYS A 167 -3.78 -15.44 -38.00
N ARG A 168 -4.10 -15.93 -36.80
CA ARG A 168 -5.46 -15.96 -36.25
C ARG A 168 -5.90 -14.62 -35.66
N PHE A 169 -4.95 -13.72 -35.42
CA PHE A 169 -5.21 -12.39 -34.85
C PHE A 169 -5.01 -11.28 -35.89
N LYS A 170 -5.77 -10.19 -35.73
CA LYS A 170 -5.52 -8.90 -36.38
C LYS A 170 -4.88 -8.00 -35.30
N ILE A 171 -3.65 -7.58 -35.52
CA ILE A 171 -2.89 -6.77 -34.58
C ILE A 171 -2.80 -5.37 -35.14
N VAL A 172 -3.26 -4.39 -34.37
CA VAL A 172 -3.16 -2.95 -34.66
C VAL A 172 -2.66 -2.24 -33.41
N GLN A 173 -2.20 -1.00 -33.55
CA GLN A 173 -1.51 -0.25 -32.51
C GLN A 173 -2.20 -0.24 -31.12
N LYS A 174 -3.53 -0.35 -31.06
CA LYS A 174 -4.31 -0.24 -29.82
C LYS A 174 -5.14 -1.48 -29.49
N GLU A 175 -5.12 -2.50 -30.34
CA GLU A 175 -5.99 -3.65 -30.19
C GLU A 175 -5.39 -4.89 -30.86
N ILE A 176 -5.43 -6.02 -30.15
CA ILE A 176 -5.20 -7.36 -30.71
C ILE A 176 -6.55 -8.06 -30.76
N ARG A 177 -7.07 -8.33 -31.95
CA ARG A 177 -8.41 -8.94 -32.14
C ARG A 177 -8.29 -10.35 -32.71
N HIS A 178 -8.95 -11.31 -32.09
CA HIS A 178 -9.08 -12.66 -32.63
C HIS A 178 -10.13 -12.65 -33.76
N LYS A 179 -9.73 -13.14 -34.96
CA LYS A 179 -10.54 -13.02 -36.19
C LYS A 179 -11.85 -13.78 -36.13
N LYS A 180 -11.87 -14.97 -35.47
CA LYS A 180 -13.03 -15.86 -35.46
C LYS A 180 -14.06 -15.45 -34.40
N SER A 181 -13.62 -15.20 -33.18
CA SER A 181 -14.52 -14.91 -32.04
C SER A 181 -14.81 -13.42 -31.85
N HIS A 182 -14.14 -12.54 -32.60
CA HIS A 182 -14.17 -11.09 -32.43
C HIS A 182 -13.74 -10.59 -31.05
N SER A 183 -13.22 -11.47 -30.20
CA SER A 183 -12.61 -11.12 -28.90
C SER A 183 -11.39 -10.24 -29.10
N PHE A 184 -11.10 -9.37 -28.14
CA PHE A 184 -9.98 -8.45 -28.29
C PHE A 184 -9.22 -8.22 -26.97
N ILE A 185 -7.95 -7.82 -27.10
CA ILE A 185 -7.11 -7.36 -26.00
C ILE A 185 -6.81 -5.88 -26.22
N LYS A 186 -7.01 -5.05 -25.19
CA LYS A 186 -6.66 -3.62 -25.16
C LYS A 186 -5.93 -3.25 -23.88
N HIS A 187 -5.03 -2.29 -23.98
CA HIS A 187 -4.39 -1.69 -22.81
C HIS A 187 -5.13 -0.42 -22.36
N LEU A 188 -5.23 -0.22 -21.04
CA LEU A 188 -5.84 0.96 -20.43
C LEU A 188 -4.90 1.53 -19.37
N SER A 189 -4.84 2.85 -19.27
CA SER A 189 -4.13 3.55 -18.19
C SER A 189 -5.09 4.28 -17.27
N GLN A 190 -4.62 4.66 -16.07
CA GLN A 190 -5.44 5.32 -15.05
C GLN A 190 -6.13 6.59 -15.56
N LYS A 191 -5.50 7.37 -16.45
CA LYS A 191 -6.14 8.55 -17.09
C LYS A 191 -7.36 8.17 -17.95
N ALA A 192 -7.40 6.94 -18.45
CA ALA A 192 -8.56 6.41 -19.18
C ALA A 192 -9.65 5.83 -18.24
N GLY A 193 -9.38 5.68 -16.96
CA GLY A 193 -10.33 5.15 -15.96
C GLY A 193 -11.57 6.02 -15.75
N LYS A 194 -11.50 7.33 -16.01
CA LYS A 194 -12.69 8.21 -16.02
C LYS A 194 -13.68 7.89 -17.15
N THR A 195 -13.28 7.09 -18.16
CA THR A 195 -14.09 6.64 -19.30
C THR A 195 -14.36 5.13 -19.24
N GLY A 196 -14.28 4.53 -18.04
CA GLY A 196 -14.46 3.08 -17.84
C GLY A 196 -15.88 2.56 -17.94
N ASP A 197 -16.86 3.44 -17.84
CA ASP A 197 -18.28 3.09 -17.95
C ASP A 197 -18.62 2.51 -19.32
N GLY A 198 -19.43 1.44 -19.33
CA GLY A 198 -19.86 0.75 -20.55
C GLY A 198 -18.91 -0.36 -21.05
N LYS A 199 -17.86 -0.73 -20.30
CA LYS A 199 -17.04 -1.92 -20.58
C LYS A 199 -17.66 -3.17 -19.98
N ASN A 200 -17.45 -4.30 -20.68
CA ASN A 200 -17.93 -5.61 -20.25
C ASN A 200 -16.76 -6.61 -20.26
N PRO A 201 -15.80 -6.48 -19.31
CA PRO A 201 -14.59 -7.27 -19.32
C PRO A 201 -14.87 -8.76 -19.08
N GLN A 202 -14.33 -9.62 -19.94
CA GLN A 202 -14.21 -11.05 -19.68
C GLN A 202 -12.97 -11.31 -18.84
N MET A 203 -11.89 -10.57 -19.09
CA MET A 203 -10.67 -10.62 -18.28
C MET A 203 -10.08 -9.22 -18.10
N ALA A 204 -9.63 -8.93 -16.90
CA ALA A 204 -8.84 -7.74 -16.61
C ALA A 204 -7.57 -8.14 -15.87
N ILE A 205 -6.42 -7.64 -16.30
CA ILE A 205 -5.12 -7.87 -15.69
C ILE A 205 -4.61 -6.53 -15.18
N ILE A 206 -4.40 -6.43 -13.87
CA ILE A 206 -3.83 -5.26 -13.21
C ILE A 206 -2.38 -5.58 -12.86
N ASP A 207 -1.45 -5.05 -13.66
CA ASP A 207 -0.03 -5.21 -13.42
C ASP A 207 0.51 -4.12 -12.49
N GLU A 208 1.49 -4.49 -11.66
CA GLU A 208 2.16 -3.62 -10.68
C GLU A 208 1.17 -2.86 -9.78
N TYR A 209 0.20 -3.59 -9.19
CA TYR A 209 -0.88 -2.98 -8.39
C TYR A 209 -0.37 -2.17 -7.20
N HIS A 210 0.84 -2.50 -6.66
CA HIS A 210 1.50 -1.72 -5.62
C HIS A 210 1.73 -0.24 -6.01
N ALA A 211 1.82 0.08 -7.30
CA ALA A 211 2.02 1.43 -7.80
C ALA A 211 0.70 2.21 -8.01
N HIS A 212 -0.45 1.54 -7.90
CA HIS A 212 -1.75 2.20 -8.09
C HIS A 212 -2.13 3.04 -6.86
N PRO A 213 -2.40 4.34 -7.02
CA PRO A 213 -2.66 5.24 -5.89
C PRO A 213 -4.05 5.03 -5.26
N ASN A 214 -4.97 4.36 -5.95
CA ASN A 214 -6.33 4.05 -5.48
C ASN A 214 -6.90 2.84 -6.22
N SER A 215 -8.05 2.34 -5.75
CA SER A 215 -8.75 1.17 -6.31
C SER A 215 -9.61 1.46 -7.56
N ALA A 216 -9.69 2.70 -8.04
CA ALA A 216 -10.67 3.10 -9.05
C ALA A 216 -10.68 2.21 -10.32
N MET A 217 -9.50 1.82 -10.84
CA MET A 217 -9.43 0.93 -12.01
C MET A 217 -9.91 -0.48 -11.69
N TYR A 218 -9.54 -1.00 -10.52
CA TYR A 218 -10.02 -2.29 -10.02
C TYR A 218 -11.54 -2.30 -9.91
N ASP A 219 -12.13 -1.28 -9.28
CA ASP A 219 -13.56 -1.18 -9.04
C ASP A 219 -14.36 -1.08 -10.35
N VAL A 220 -13.87 -0.30 -11.32
CA VAL A 220 -14.48 -0.18 -12.65
C VAL A 220 -14.46 -1.52 -13.39
N MET A 221 -13.35 -2.25 -13.39
CA MET A 221 -13.29 -3.57 -14.03
C MET A 221 -14.20 -4.58 -13.34
N LYS A 222 -14.15 -4.64 -12.02
CA LYS A 222 -14.98 -5.52 -11.19
C LYS A 222 -16.48 -5.28 -11.41
N SER A 223 -16.91 -4.03 -11.44
CA SER A 223 -18.31 -3.67 -11.71
C SER A 223 -18.74 -4.01 -13.14
N GLY A 224 -17.87 -3.78 -14.14
CA GLY A 224 -18.14 -4.12 -15.53
C GLY A 224 -18.26 -5.62 -15.81
N MET A 225 -17.72 -6.47 -14.94
CA MET A 225 -17.74 -7.94 -15.10
C MET A 225 -19.06 -8.61 -14.69
N ILE A 226 -19.99 -7.88 -14.10
CA ILE A 226 -21.22 -8.46 -13.50
C ILE A 226 -22.05 -9.27 -14.51
N SER A 227 -22.08 -8.87 -15.78
CA SER A 227 -22.86 -9.54 -16.82
C SER A 227 -22.14 -10.74 -17.45
N ARG A 228 -20.87 -11.00 -17.12
CA ARG A 228 -20.11 -12.15 -17.62
C ARG A 228 -20.33 -13.38 -16.75
N GLN A 229 -20.41 -14.54 -17.38
CA GLN A 229 -20.67 -15.81 -16.69
C GLN A 229 -19.45 -16.31 -15.91
N GLU A 230 -18.26 -16.22 -16.49
CA GLU A 230 -17.00 -16.66 -15.87
C GLU A 230 -15.86 -15.63 -16.03
N PRO A 231 -16.08 -14.37 -15.60
CA PRO A 231 -15.04 -13.34 -15.72
C PRO A 231 -13.83 -13.64 -14.84
N LEU A 232 -12.69 -13.03 -15.17
CA LEU A 232 -11.46 -13.16 -14.41
C LEU A 232 -10.79 -11.79 -14.22
N LEU A 233 -10.60 -11.39 -12.95
CA LEU A 233 -9.78 -10.24 -12.60
C LEU A 233 -8.50 -10.74 -11.95
N VAL A 234 -7.37 -10.46 -12.56
CA VAL A 234 -6.03 -10.86 -12.10
C VAL A 234 -5.26 -9.64 -11.63
N ILE A 235 -4.75 -9.70 -10.42
CA ILE A 235 -3.76 -8.77 -9.89
C ILE A 235 -2.43 -9.47 -9.90
N ILE A 236 -1.42 -8.88 -10.55
CA ILE A 236 -0.03 -9.34 -10.46
C ILE A 236 0.83 -8.18 -9.98
N THR A 237 1.63 -8.40 -8.93
CA THR A 237 2.37 -7.32 -8.28
C THR A 237 3.64 -7.82 -7.59
N THR A 238 4.48 -6.88 -7.18
CA THR A 238 5.47 -7.03 -6.12
C THR A 238 4.98 -6.35 -4.86
N ALA A 239 5.70 -6.50 -3.76
CA ALA A 239 5.54 -5.63 -2.59
C ALA A 239 5.86 -4.17 -2.95
N GLY A 240 5.32 -3.23 -2.18
CA GLY A 240 5.50 -1.80 -2.37
C GLY A 240 6.18 -1.12 -1.19
N VAL A 241 6.46 0.17 -1.39
CA VAL A 241 6.93 1.11 -0.36
C VAL A 241 5.73 1.93 0.11
N ASP A 242 5.73 2.43 1.35
CA ASP A 242 4.63 3.23 1.92
C ASP A 242 3.26 2.57 1.81
N TYR A 243 3.23 1.31 2.11
CA TYR A 243 2.17 0.38 1.76
C TYR A 243 0.90 0.50 2.62
N GLU A 244 0.98 1.02 3.85
CA GLU A 244 -0.04 0.85 4.90
C GLU A 244 -1.45 1.30 4.51
N GLU A 245 -1.56 2.30 3.63
CA GLU A 245 -2.83 2.85 3.15
C GLU A 245 -3.08 2.60 1.65
N THR A 246 -2.31 1.71 1.02
CA THR A 246 -2.47 1.43 -0.40
C THR A 246 -3.53 0.35 -0.65
N PRO A 247 -4.29 0.45 -1.76
CA PRO A 247 -5.28 -0.57 -2.10
C PRO A 247 -4.64 -1.95 -2.30
N CYS A 248 -3.40 -2.01 -2.79
CA CYS A 248 -2.67 -3.26 -2.95
C CYS A 248 -2.39 -3.95 -1.60
N TYR A 249 -2.05 -3.18 -0.57
CA TYR A 249 -1.78 -3.78 0.75
C TYR A 249 -3.05 -4.23 1.47
N TYR A 250 -4.17 -3.53 1.28
CA TYR A 250 -5.47 -4.01 1.77
C TYR A 250 -5.85 -5.34 1.11
N GLU A 251 -5.71 -5.43 -0.21
CA GLU A 251 -5.94 -6.68 -0.95
C GLU A 251 -4.99 -7.81 -0.51
N TYR A 252 -3.70 -7.50 -0.28
CA TYR A 252 -2.72 -8.44 0.29
C TYR A 252 -3.17 -8.98 1.66
N LYS A 253 -3.65 -8.11 2.57
CA LYS A 253 -4.14 -8.53 3.90
C LYS A 253 -5.36 -9.45 3.79
N ASP A 254 -6.30 -9.11 2.93
CA ASP A 254 -7.48 -9.95 2.68
C ASP A 254 -7.08 -11.30 2.09
N CYS A 255 -6.16 -11.32 1.14
CA CYS A 255 -5.59 -12.54 0.58
C CYS A 255 -4.85 -13.39 1.63
N CYS A 256 -4.11 -12.77 2.54
CA CYS A 256 -3.51 -13.46 3.68
C CYS A 256 -4.59 -14.09 4.58
N SER A 257 -5.68 -13.38 4.85
CA SER A 257 -6.80 -13.88 5.66
C SER A 257 -7.54 -15.05 4.98
N ILE A 258 -7.65 -15.04 3.64
CA ILE A 258 -8.17 -16.18 2.88
C ILE A 258 -7.25 -17.40 3.03
N LEU A 259 -5.93 -17.23 2.92
CA LEU A 259 -4.97 -18.33 3.09
C LEU A 259 -4.89 -18.84 4.54
N ASP A 260 -5.10 -17.97 5.53
CA ASP A 260 -5.18 -18.33 6.95
C ASP A 260 -6.50 -19.03 7.31
N GLY A 261 -7.52 -18.97 6.42
CA GLY A 261 -8.84 -19.55 6.64
C GLY A 261 -9.76 -18.71 7.52
N THR A 262 -9.43 -17.45 7.79
CA THR A 262 -10.27 -16.51 8.55
C THR A 262 -11.34 -15.85 7.68
N ILE A 263 -11.09 -15.76 6.38
CA ILE A 263 -12.08 -15.34 5.36
C ILE A 263 -12.32 -16.53 4.44
N ASP A 264 -13.59 -16.96 4.35
CA ASP A 264 -13.99 -17.98 3.39
C ASP A 264 -14.34 -17.32 2.05
N ASN A 265 -13.50 -17.56 1.03
CA ASN A 265 -13.74 -17.08 -0.33
C ASN A 265 -13.24 -18.10 -1.35
N ASP A 266 -14.15 -18.97 -1.76
CA ASP A 266 -13.88 -20.03 -2.73
C ASP A 266 -13.62 -19.54 -4.16
N ARG A 267 -13.95 -18.27 -4.46
CA ARG A 267 -13.80 -17.69 -5.81
C ARG A 267 -12.54 -16.85 -5.97
N TYR A 268 -11.68 -16.79 -4.96
CA TYR A 268 -10.45 -16.02 -4.96
C TYR A 268 -9.23 -16.94 -4.97
N PHE A 269 -8.44 -16.94 -6.04
CA PHE A 269 -7.13 -17.59 -6.09
C PHE A 269 -6.06 -16.68 -5.49
N VAL A 270 -5.21 -17.24 -4.63
CA VAL A 270 -4.13 -16.48 -3.99
C VAL A 270 -2.82 -17.22 -4.12
N MET A 271 -1.78 -16.54 -4.62
CA MET A 271 -0.40 -16.99 -4.65
C MET A 271 0.52 -15.85 -4.21
N ILE A 272 1.14 -15.99 -3.05
CA ILE A 272 2.07 -15.01 -2.48
C ILE A 272 3.42 -15.67 -2.27
N ASN A 273 4.44 -15.07 -2.86
CA ASN A 273 5.83 -15.48 -2.81
C ASN A 273 6.67 -14.32 -2.25
N GLU A 274 7.14 -14.44 -1.02
CA GLU A 274 7.82 -13.38 -0.27
C GLU A 274 8.88 -13.96 0.66
N LEU A 275 9.86 -13.18 1.10
CA LEU A 275 10.68 -13.54 2.23
C LEU A 275 9.91 -13.28 3.53
N GLU A 276 10.19 -14.09 4.54
CA GLU A 276 9.60 -13.99 5.87
C GLU A 276 10.43 -13.06 6.76
N LYS A 277 9.85 -12.60 7.85
CA LYS A 277 10.50 -11.64 8.76
C LYS A 277 11.81 -12.17 9.36
N GLU A 278 11.90 -13.49 9.50
CA GLU A 278 13.03 -14.20 10.07
C GLU A 278 14.13 -14.48 9.05
N ASP A 279 13.86 -14.31 7.74
CA ASP A 279 14.84 -14.54 6.69
C ASP A 279 15.84 -13.38 6.60
N ASP A 280 17.13 -13.71 6.41
CA ASP A 280 18.11 -12.71 5.99
C ASP A 280 17.92 -12.42 4.48
N PRO A 281 17.49 -11.21 4.08
CA PRO A 281 17.30 -10.88 2.68
C PRO A 281 18.58 -10.95 1.84
N TYR A 282 19.73 -11.01 2.48
CA TYR A 282 21.05 -11.10 1.83
C TYR A 282 21.60 -12.53 1.72
N ASP A 283 20.84 -13.53 2.22
CA ASP A 283 21.15 -14.95 2.04
C ASP A 283 20.54 -15.46 0.73
N GLU A 284 21.39 -15.90 -0.22
CA GLU A 284 20.93 -16.41 -1.52
C GLU A 284 20.07 -17.69 -1.42
N THR A 285 20.20 -18.45 -0.34
CA THR A 285 19.46 -19.71 -0.16
C THR A 285 17.97 -19.49 0.04
N VAL A 286 17.55 -18.34 0.60
CA VAL A 286 16.15 -18.03 0.85
C VAL A 286 15.44 -17.32 -0.32
N TRP A 287 16.18 -16.82 -1.30
CA TRP A 287 15.59 -16.03 -2.41
C TRP A 287 14.53 -16.76 -3.22
N ILE A 288 14.59 -18.10 -3.26
CA ILE A 288 13.59 -18.93 -3.95
C ILE A 288 12.18 -18.75 -3.36
N LYS A 289 12.06 -18.36 -2.09
CA LYS A 289 10.76 -18.05 -1.46
C LYS A 289 10.01 -16.94 -2.19
N ALA A 290 10.73 -15.87 -2.57
CA ALA A 290 10.19 -14.73 -3.31
C ALA A 290 10.32 -14.89 -4.83
N ASN A 291 11.23 -15.78 -5.31
CA ASN A 291 11.61 -15.89 -6.71
C ASN A 291 11.52 -17.32 -7.24
N PRO A 292 10.31 -17.92 -7.31
CA PRO A 292 10.12 -19.33 -7.66
C PRO A 292 10.44 -19.67 -9.12
N VAL A 293 10.73 -18.68 -9.95
CA VAL A 293 11.21 -18.86 -11.33
C VAL A 293 12.67 -18.41 -11.41
N ALA A 294 12.98 -17.17 -11.09
CA ALA A 294 14.33 -16.59 -11.27
C ALA A 294 15.40 -17.33 -10.46
N ALA A 295 15.10 -17.76 -9.23
CA ALA A 295 16.04 -18.50 -8.39
C ALA A 295 16.19 -20.00 -8.74
N THR A 296 15.58 -20.47 -9.82
CA THR A 296 15.72 -21.87 -10.27
C THR A 296 16.81 -22.06 -11.33
N TYR A 297 17.43 -20.99 -11.83
CA TYR A 297 18.48 -21.06 -12.83
C TYR A 297 19.61 -20.05 -12.54
N LYS A 298 20.81 -20.45 -12.95
CA LYS A 298 22.08 -19.76 -12.61
C LYS A 298 22.07 -18.25 -12.92
N VAL A 299 21.67 -17.86 -14.14
CA VAL A 299 21.65 -16.44 -14.55
C VAL A 299 20.66 -15.62 -13.73
N GLY A 300 19.53 -16.22 -13.32
CA GLY A 300 18.55 -15.55 -12.46
C GLY A 300 19.12 -15.28 -11.06
N ILE A 301 19.79 -16.27 -10.47
CA ILE A 301 20.46 -16.10 -9.17
C ILE A 301 21.57 -15.05 -9.26
N GLU A 302 22.41 -15.09 -10.31
CA GLU A 302 23.47 -14.11 -10.52
C GLU A 302 22.92 -12.70 -10.65
N SER A 303 21.80 -12.51 -11.39
CA SER A 303 21.14 -11.20 -11.50
C SER A 303 20.61 -10.67 -10.16
N ILE A 304 20.04 -11.54 -9.32
CA ILE A 304 19.58 -11.14 -7.97
C ILE A 304 20.79 -10.77 -7.10
N LYS A 305 21.89 -11.53 -7.21
CA LYS A 305 23.13 -11.29 -6.47
C LYS A 305 23.78 -9.95 -6.82
N GLU A 306 23.80 -9.58 -8.09
CA GLU A 306 24.28 -8.26 -8.54
C GLU A 306 23.47 -7.12 -7.90
N LEU A 307 22.13 -7.23 -7.88
CA LEU A 307 21.27 -6.24 -7.25
C LEU A 307 21.47 -6.19 -5.73
N MET A 308 21.67 -7.33 -5.07
CA MET A 308 22.01 -7.42 -3.65
C MET A 308 23.33 -6.70 -3.34
N VAL A 309 24.37 -6.91 -4.14
CA VAL A 309 25.66 -6.24 -3.97
C VAL A 309 25.51 -4.73 -4.09
N LEU A 310 24.75 -4.25 -5.08
CA LEU A 310 24.44 -2.82 -5.25
C LEU A 310 23.66 -2.26 -4.04
N ALA A 311 22.72 -3.01 -3.52
CA ALA A 311 21.94 -2.63 -2.34
C ALA A 311 22.80 -2.52 -1.07
N LYS A 312 23.78 -3.42 -0.90
CA LYS A 312 24.70 -3.42 0.26
C LYS A 312 25.76 -2.33 0.18
N SER A 313 26.30 -2.06 -1.02
CA SER A 313 27.44 -1.17 -1.21
C SER A 313 27.06 0.30 -1.42
N SER A 314 25.80 0.58 -1.65
CA SER A 314 25.33 1.95 -1.92
C SER A 314 24.98 2.69 -0.63
N SER A 315 25.38 3.96 -0.57
CA SER A 315 24.87 4.93 0.40
C SER A 315 23.45 5.41 0.08
N ASP A 316 22.94 5.06 -1.09
CA ASP A 316 21.57 5.38 -1.54
C ASP A 316 20.62 4.28 -1.05
N GLU A 317 19.89 4.57 0.02
CA GLU A 317 18.93 3.64 0.62
C GLU A 317 17.78 3.26 -0.33
N SER A 318 17.54 4.05 -1.39
CA SER A 318 16.54 3.68 -2.39
C SER A 318 16.87 2.36 -3.07
N LYS A 319 18.14 2.03 -3.26
CA LYS A 319 18.61 0.76 -3.84
C LYS A 319 18.35 -0.43 -2.93
N LYS A 320 18.51 -0.23 -1.62
CA LYS A 320 18.18 -1.24 -0.60
C LYS A 320 16.68 -1.48 -0.56
N THR A 321 15.89 -0.41 -0.52
CA THR A 321 14.44 -0.45 -0.58
C THR A 321 13.94 -1.15 -1.85
N ASP A 322 14.55 -0.84 -3.00
CA ASP A 322 14.25 -1.50 -4.26
C ASP A 322 14.57 -3.01 -4.23
N PHE A 323 15.69 -3.40 -3.67
CA PHE A 323 16.05 -4.80 -3.53
C PHE A 323 15.05 -5.55 -2.63
N LEU A 324 14.73 -4.97 -1.47
CA LEU A 324 13.79 -5.57 -0.51
C LEU A 324 12.38 -5.70 -1.10
N THR A 325 11.85 -4.67 -1.74
CA THR A 325 10.49 -4.70 -2.30
C THR A 325 10.40 -5.52 -3.58
N LYS A 326 11.35 -5.34 -4.50
CA LYS A 326 11.26 -5.86 -5.86
C LYS A 326 11.85 -7.26 -6.04
N ASN A 327 12.86 -7.63 -5.23
CA ASN A 327 13.52 -8.93 -5.32
C ASN A 327 13.21 -9.84 -4.12
N CYS A 328 13.17 -9.28 -2.90
CA CYS A 328 12.79 -10.05 -1.71
C CYS A 328 11.27 -10.06 -1.49
N ASN A 329 10.55 -9.20 -2.18
CA ASN A 329 9.09 -9.08 -2.12
C ASN A 329 8.55 -8.78 -0.72
N ILE A 330 9.31 -7.96 0.04
CA ILE A 330 8.99 -7.51 1.39
C ILE A 330 8.39 -6.12 1.29
N TYR A 331 7.26 -5.90 1.94
CA TYR A 331 6.72 -4.55 2.10
C TYR A 331 7.63 -3.72 3.02
N VAL A 332 8.08 -2.58 2.53
CA VAL A 332 8.98 -1.67 3.27
C VAL A 332 8.20 -0.41 3.61
N ALA A 333 8.05 -0.13 4.90
CA ALA A 333 7.60 1.17 5.34
C ALA A 333 8.66 2.21 4.92
N ALA A 334 8.25 3.39 4.48
CA ALA A 334 9.21 4.47 4.25
C ALA A 334 9.86 4.82 5.59
N GLY A 335 11.03 4.26 5.82
CA GLY A 335 11.65 4.25 7.15
C GLY A 335 12.60 5.40 7.41
N GLU A 336 13.16 6.03 6.38
CA GLU A 336 14.21 7.03 6.58
C GLU A 336 13.70 8.45 6.79
N ASP A 337 12.56 8.78 6.18
CA ASP A 337 11.95 10.10 6.36
C ASP A 337 10.98 10.18 7.53
N LYS A 338 10.62 9.05 8.16
CA LYS A 338 9.74 9.07 9.31
C LYS A 338 10.38 9.88 10.44
N TYR A 339 9.63 10.86 10.95
CA TYR A 339 10.15 11.73 12.00
C TYR A 339 10.39 10.99 13.31
N ILE A 340 9.42 10.14 13.72
CA ILE A 340 9.51 9.34 14.96
C ILE A 340 8.67 8.07 14.84
N ASP A 341 9.08 7.00 15.52
CA ASP A 341 8.21 5.86 15.76
C ASP A 341 7.13 6.25 16.79
N ILE A 342 5.88 6.20 16.36
CA ILE A 342 4.71 6.67 17.12
C ILE A 342 4.51 5.92 18.45
N GLU A 343 5.10 4.73 18.60
CA GLU A 343 5.02 3.96 19.84
C GLU A 343 5.75 4.64 21.02
N TYR A 344 6.79 5.45 20.75
CA TYR A 344 7.39 6.29 21.79
C TYR A 344 6.43 7.35 22.29
N TRP A 345 5.69 8.00 21.40
CA TRP A 345 4.66 8.98 21.77
C TRP A 345 3.55 8.34 22.59
N LYS A 346 2.98 7.24 22.15
CA LYS A 346 1.88 6.53 22.84
C LYS A 346 2.25 6.10 24.26
N LYS A 347 3.50 5.71 24.50
CA LYS A 347 4.00 5.33 25.84
C LYS A 347 4.04 6.50 26.82
N ASN A 348 4.07 7.73 26.32
CA ASN A 348 4.17 8.95 27.12
C ASN A 348 2.79 9.53 27.47
N GLN A 349 1.69 8.88 27.07
CA GLN A 349 0.34 9.27 27.46
C GLN A 349 0.16 9.15 28.97
N ARG A 350 -0.42 10.21 29.57
CA ARG A 350 -0.79 10.25 31.00
C ARG A 350 -2.19 10.83 31.16
N GLU A 351 -2.82 10.53 32.29
CA GLU A 351 -4.05 11.21 32.72
C GLU A 351 -3.68 12.57 33.30
N ILE A 352 -3.56 13.57 32.44
CA ILE A 352 -3.28 14.96 32.77
C ILE A 352 -4.34 15.88 32.21
N SER A 353 -4.57 16.99 32.89
CA SER A 353 -5.49 18.04 32.50
C SER A 353 -4.91 19.43 32.77
N PHE A 354 -5.50 20.48 32.25
CA PHE A 354 -5.09 21.85 32.55
C PHE A 354 -5.18 22.21 34.04
N GLU A 355 -6.03 21.51 34.79
CA GLU A 355 -6.15 21.73 36.24
C GLU A 355 -4.86 21.40 36.99
N ASP A 356 -4.08 20.42 36.52
CA ASP A 356 -2.80 20.02 37.13
C ASP A 356 -1.73 21.10 37.00
N PHE A 357 -1.94 22.08 36.11
CA PHE A 357 -1.03 23.19 35.83
C PHE A 357 -1.59 24.56 36.23
N ARG A 358 -2.66 24.57 37.06
CA ARG A 358 -3.29 25.82 37.51
C ARG A 358 -2.26 26.80 38.11
N GLY A 359 -2.33 28.07 37.69
CA GLY A 359 -1.45 29.15 38.15
C GLY A 359 -0.02 29.10 37.57
N GLN A 360 0.29 28.11 36.76
CA GLN A 360 1.61 27.98 36.13
C GLN A 360 1.76 28.85 34.89
N LYS A 361 2.98 29.04 34.45
CA LYS A 361 3.31 29.70 33.19
C LYS A 361 3.10 28.74 32.03
N VAL A 362 2.45 29.21 30.96
CA VAL A 362 2.21 28.43 29.75
C VAL A 362 2.86 29.10 28.53
N ASN A 363 3.57 28.32 27.73
CA ASN A 363 3.99 28.71 26.39
C ASN A 363 3.02 28.16 25.36
N ILE A 364 2.84 28.86 24.24
CA ILE A 364 1.91 28.47 23.18
C ILE A 364 2.64 28.47 21.84
N GLY A 365 2.44 27.42 21.04
CA GLY A 365 2.80 27.41 19.63
C GLY A 365 1.54 27.45 18.78
N VAL A 366 1.57 28.12 17.64
CA VAL A 366 0.46 28.17 16.70
C VAL A 366 0.91 27.91 15.27
N ASP A 367 0.12 27.11 14.54
CA ASP A 367 0.25 26.90 13.10
C ASP A 367 -1.05 27.35 12.42
N LEU A 368 -0.98 28.41 11.63
CA LEU A 368 -2.12 29.11 11.05
C LEU A 368 -2.27 28.77 9.57
N SER A 369 -3.42 28.23 9.17
CA SER A 369 -3.73 27.96 7.77
C SER A 369 -4.82 28.90 7.23
N LYS A 370 -4.78 29.23 5.93
CA LYS A 370 -5.76 30.14 5.30
C LYS A 370 -7.03 29.41 4.85
N THR A 371 -6.89 28.28 4.21
CA THR A 371 -8.01 27.56 3.57
C THR A 371 -7.75 26.06 3.54
N GLY A 372 -8.69 25.28 4.09
CA GLY A 372 -8.78 23.84 3.86
C GLY A 372 -7.80 22.93 4.60
N ASP A 373 -6.77 23.44 5.26
CA ASP A 373 -5.94 22.72 6.22
C ASP A 373 -6.45 22.95 7.65
N LEU A 374 -5.97 22.15 8.61
CA LEU A 374 -6.20 22.42 10.03
C LEU A 374 -5.43 23.69 10.44
N THR A 375 -5.94 24.38 11.42
CA THR A 375 -5.20 25.38 12.20
C THR A 375 -5.10 24.82 13.60
N SER A 376 -3.95 24.95 14.25
CA SER A 376 -3.72 24.34 15.55
C SER A 376 -3.01 25.27 16.51
N ASN A 377 -3.31 25.12 17.80
CA ASN A 377 -2.50 25.67 18.88
C ASN A 377 -2.13 24.55 19.86
N SER A 378 -0.91 24.60 20.36
CA SER A 378 -0.40 23.71 21.39
C SER A 378 0.01 24.50 22.62
N PHE A 379 -0.32 23.97 23.80
CA PHE A 379 0.05 24.52 25.10
C PHE A 379 1.17 23.66 25.66
N GLU A 380 2.23 24.30 26.14
CA GLU A 380 3.38 23.65 26.77
C GLU A 380 3.55 24.15 28.20
N PHE A 381 3.70 23.19 29.13
CA PHE A 381 4.03 23.43 30.53
C PHE A 381 5.29 22.68 30.90
N ASP A 382 6.26 23.35 31.47
CA ASP A 382 7.42 22.70 32.09
C ASP A 382 7.12 22.37 33.56
N PHE A 383 7.53 21.17 34.00
CA PHE A 383 7.38 20.75 35.38
C PHE A 383 8.52 19.81 35.79
N THR A 384 8.77 19.72 37.09
CA THR A 384 9.84 18.88 37.65
C THR A 384 9.26 17.59 38.17
N GLU A 385 9.90 16.46 37.83
CA GLU A 385 9.57 15.12 38.36
C GLU A 385 10.85 14.43 38.86
N PHE A 386 10.77 13.79 40.02
CA PHE A 386 11.90 13.05 40.55
C PHE A 386 12.10 11.71 39.85
N ASP A 387 13.23 11.56 39.15
CA ASP A 387 13.60 10.27 38.51
C ASP A 387 14.30 9.35 39.54
N LYS A 388 13.59 8.32 39.96
CA LYS A 388 14.11 7.30 40.91
C LYS A 388 15.30 6.53 40.35
N LYS A 389 15.45 6.38 39.03
CA LYS A 389 16.56 5.64 38.42
C LYS A 389 17.85 6.46 38.43
N GLN A 390 17.73 7.76 38.18
CA GLN A 390 18.87 8.68 38.15
C GLN A 390 19.10 9.37 39.51
N ASN A 391 18.19 9.18 40.46
CA ASN A 391 18.19 9.80 41.77
C ASN A 391 18.36 11.33 41.71
N LYS A 392 17.64 11.97 40.78
CA LYS A 392 17.65 13.44 40.58
C LYS A 392 16.34 13.95 40.05
N ASP A 393 16.11 15.24 40.24
CA ASP A 393 15.00 15.93 39.57
C ASP A 393 15.28 16.12 38.08
N ILE A 394 14.30 15.81 37.26
CA ILE A 394 14.31 16.01 35.80
C ILE A 394 13.18 16.95 35.36
N ILE A 395 13.48 17.79 34.40
CA ILE A 395 12.46 18.66 33.77
C ILE A 395 11.71 17.83 32.73
N LYS A 396 10.39 17.87 32.81
CA LYS A 396 9.46 17.28 31.83
C LYS A 396 8.54 18.37 31.29
N TYR A 397 7.95 18.08 30.12
CA TYR A 397 7.04 18.98 29.42
C TYR A 397 5.70 18.30 29.21
N ALA A 398 4.62 18.95 29.62
CA ALA A 398 3.25 18.53 29.32
C ALA A 398 2.73 19.28 28.10
N VAL A 399 2.19 18.57 27.12
CA VAL A 399 1.69 19.13 25.88
C VAL A 399 0.21 18.82 25.72
N PHE A 400 -0.59 19.89 25.50
CA PHE A 400 -1.99 19.83 25.11
C PHE A 400 -2.16 20.51 23.77
N SER A 401 -3.03 20.01 22.90
CA SER A 401 -3.26 20.62 21.60
C SER A 401 -4.74 20.69 21.27
N HIS A 402 -5.13 21.76 20.61
CA HIS A 402 -6.46 21.97 20.08
C HIS A 402 -6.39 22.43 18.62
N SER A 403 -7.29 21.95 17.79
CA SER A 403 -7.29 22.27 16.36
C SER A 403 -8.62 22.86 15.91
N TYR A 404 -8.61 23.50 14.75
CA TYR A 404 -9.78 24.16 14.16
C TYR A 404 -9.92 23.74 12.69
N ILE A 405 -11.16 23.61 12.24
CA ILE A 405 -11.51 23.27 10.87
C ILE A 405 -12.75 24.06 10.43
N PRO A 406 -12.81 24.57 9.19
CA PRO A 406 -14.02 25.21 8.69
C PRO A 406 -15.18 24.21 8.64
N ALA A 407 -16.36 24.60 9.15
CA ALA A 407 -17.52 23.69 9.28
C ALA A 407 -17.94 23.08 7.93
N ALA A 408 -17.89 23.85 6.85
CA ALA A 408 -18.32 23.44 5.52
C ALA A 408 -17.47 22.29 4.90
N VAL A 409 -16.22 22.11 5.36
CA VAL A 409 -15.32 21.10 4.75
C VAL A 409 -15.18 19.83 5.58
N VAL A 410 -15.78 19.75 6.76
CA VAL A 410 -15.60 18.61 7.71
C VAL A 410 -15.96 17.28 7.07
N GLU A 411 -17.11 17.19 6.39
CA GLU A 411 -17.56 15.93 5.80
C GLU A 411 -16.67 15.48 4.63
N GLU A 412 -16.27 16.41 3.76
CA GLU A 412 -15.37 16.13 2.65
C GLU A 412 -13.99 15.70 3.18
N LYS A 413 -13.46 16.44 4.15
CA LYS A 413 -12.15 16.15 4.75
C LYS A 413 -12.14 14.84 5.54
N SER A 414 -13.22 14.48 6.22
CA SER A 414 -13.33 13.16 6.87
C SER A 414 -13.15 12.02 5.87
N LYS A 415 -13.66 12.18 4.64
CA LYS A 415 -13.53 11.19 3.57
C LYS A 415 -12.15 11.22 2.93
N THR A 416 -11.61 12.41 2.61
CA THR A 416 -10.32 12.54 1.91
C THR A 416 -9.12 12.19 2.79
N ASP A 417 -9.16 12.59 4.05
CA ASP A 417 -8.11 12.33 5.03
C ASP A 417 -8.28 10.97 5.71
N ASN A 418 -9.45 10.33 5.50
CA ASN A 418 -9.85 9.01 6.04
C ASN A 418 -9.77 8.94 7.56
N VAL A 419 -10.30 9.95 8.25
CA VAL A 419 -10.28 10.07 9.72
C VAL A 419 -11.61 10.56 10.29
N PRO A 420 -11.94 10.21 11.55
CA PRO A 420 -13.22 10.54 12.16
C PRO A 420 -13.25 11.94 12.78
N TYR A 421 -13.22 13.02 11.97
CA TYR A 421 -13.26 14.38 12.50
C TYR A 421 -14.45 14.64 13.43
N ASP A 422 -15.63 14.10 13.15
CA ASP A 422 -16.81 14.22 14.03
C ASP A 422 -16.60 13.61 15.41
N LEU A 423 -15.84 12.53 15.53
CA LEU A 423 -15.47 11.96 16.83
C LEU A 423 -14.52 12.91 17.57
N TRP A 424 -13.54 13.49 16.88
CA TRP A 424 -12.57 14.39 17.50
C TRP A 424 -13.21 15.70 17.95
N ILE A 425 -14.22 16.18 17.23
CA ILE A 425 -15.05 17.33 17.65
C ILE A 425 -15.80 16.99 18.94
N ARG A 426 -16.47 15.84 19.01
CA ARG A 426 -17.17 15.39 20.23
C ARG A 426 -16.25 15.19 21.43
N LYS A 427 -14.98 14.83 21.19
CA LYS A 427 -13.96 14.68 22.24
C LYS A 427 -13.32 16.01 22.65
N GLY A 428 -13.65 17.12 22.00
CA GLY A 428 -13.12 18.43 22.31
C GLY A 428 -11.67 18.67 21.85
N TRP A 429 -11.15 17.85 20.93
CA TRP A 429 -9.81 18.04 20.34
C TRP A 429 -9.82 18.91 19.10
N LEU A 430 -11.00 19.11 18.52
CA LEU A 430 -11.20 19.86 17.28
C LEU A 430 -12.46 20.73 17.40
N SER A 431 -12.39 21.99 17.00
CA SER A 431 -13.52 22.92 16.89
C SER A 431 -13.88 23.18 15.43
N LYS A 432 -15.19 23.27 15.15
CA LYS A 432 -15.69 23.76 13.86
C LYS A 432 -15.76 25.28 13.92
N THR A 433 -15.18 25.99 12.97
CA THR A 433 -15.36 27.43 12.83
C THR A 433 -16.51 27.74 11.87
N THR A 434 -17.37 28.68 12.25
CA THR A 434 -18.62 28.99 11.54
C THR A 434 -18.62 30.33 10.82
N ALA A 435 -17.58 31.12 10.94
CA ALA A 435 -17.44 32.40 10.24
C ALA A 435 -17.56 32.24 8.71
N ASN A 436 -18.20 33.20 8.06
CA ASN A 436 -18.44 33.22 6.62
C ASN A 436 -19.04 31.90 6.11
N ASP A 437 -20.15 31.48 6.68
CA ASP A 437 -20.84 30.23 6.39
C ASP A 437 -19.98 28.96 6.60
N GLY A 438 -18.98 29.06 7.46
CA GLY A 438 -18.06 27.98 7.78
C GLY A 438 -17.06 27.66 6.66
N LEU A 439 -16.78 28.60 5.77
CA LEU A 439 -15.86 28.41 4.63
C LEU A 439 -14.39 28.68 4.97
N ILE A 440 -14.14 29.44 6.04
CA ILE A 440 -12.78 29.85 6.46
C ILE A 440 -12.59 29.63 7.97
N ILE A 441 -11.32 29.58 8.38
CA ILE A 441 -10.97 29.57 9.80
C ILE A 441 -11.28 30.92 10.43
N ASP A 442 -11.96 30.92 11.58
CA ASP A 442 -12.14 32.09 12.40
C ASP A 442 -11.05 32.17 13.49
N TYR A 443 -10.08 33.02 13.28
CA TYR A 443 -9.01 33.20 14.26
C TYR A 443 -9.48 33.79 15.59
N MET A 444 -10.63 34.49 15.62
CA MET A 444 -11.20 34.96 16.89
C MET A 444 -11.72 33.83 17.77
N GLU A 445 -12.26 32.76 17.16
CA GLU A 445 -12.62 31.55 17.93
C GLU A 445 -11.38 30.93 18.60
N MET A 446 -10.24 30.93 17.89
CA MET A 446 -8.97 30.46 18.44
C MET A 446 -8.44 31.35 19.56
N VAL A 447 -8.45 32.70 19.36
CA VAL A 447 -8.09 33.69 20.40
C VAL A 447 -8.93 33.47 21.65
N ASN A 448 -10.25 33.39 21.50
CA ASN A 448 -11.16 33.22 22.61
C ASN A 448 -10.97 31.86 23.33
N TYR A 449 -10.70 30.80 22.61
CA TYR A 449 -10.41 29.50 23.22
C TYR A 449 -9.14 29.56 24.08
N ILE A 450 -8.05 30.16 23.56
CA ILE A 450 -6.80 30.32 24.31
C ILE A 450 -7.02 31.12 25.59
N GLU A 451 -7.68 32.29 25.47
CA GLU A 451 -7.95 33.15 26.63
C GLU A 451 -8.87 32.50 27.66
N ASN A 452 -9.90 31.78 27.21
CA ASN A 452 -10.77 31.03 28.12
C ASN A 452 -10.01 29.97 28.93
N ILE A 453 -9.02 29.28 28.32
CA ILE A 453 -8.16 28.33 29.03
C ILE A 453 -7.29 29.06 30.04
N VAL A 454 -6.65 30.15 29.63
CA VAL A 454 -5.80 30.97 30.51
C VAL A 454 -6.56 31.50 31.73
N GLU A 455 -7.74 32.08 31.52
CA GLU A 455 -8.59 32.61 32.59
C GLU A 455 -9.14 31.51 33.50
N LYS A 456 -9.68 30.43 32.92
CA LYS A 456 -10.27 29.33 33.68
C LYS A 456 -9.29 28.66 34.64
N TYR A 457 -8.05 28.52 34.22
CA TYR A 457 -7.02 27.83 34.98
C TYR A 457 -5.99 28.78 35.63
N ASP A 458 -6.26 30.10 35.60
CA ASP A 458 -5.42 31.13 36.19
C ASP A 458 -3.96 31.07 35.70
N LEU A 459 -3.75 30.80 34.41
CA LEU A 459 -2.44 30.58 33.85
C LEU A 459 -1.69 31.90 33.62
N LYS A 460 -0.38 31.88 33.81
CA LYS A 460 0.49 33.01 33.52
C LYS A 460 0.93 32.95 32.06
N ARG A 461 0.74 34.06 31.31
CA ARG A 461 1.14 34.16 29.91
C ARG A 461 2.66 34.05 29.78
N GLY A 462 3.13 33.13 28.98
CA GLY A 462 4.51 32.94 28.58
C GLY A 462 4.76 33.53 27.19
N LYS A 463 5.48 32.77 26.35
CA LYS A 463 5.72 33.14 24.96
C LYS A 463 4.73 32.47 24.04
N LEU A 464 4.36 33.17 22.95
CA LEU A 464 3.56 32.65 21.87
C LEU A 464 4.41 32.58 20.60
N GLY A 465 4.78 31.38 20.16
CA GLY A 465 5.50 31.14 18.92
C GLY A 465 4.57 31.05 17.72
N TYR A 466 4.89 31.70 16.60
CA TYR A 466 4.06 31.71 15.40
C TYR A 466 4.88 31.78 14.10
N ASP A 467 4.32 31.17 13.01
CA ASP A 467 4.79 31.43 11.65
C ASP A 467 4.21 32.76 11.13
N GLN A 468 5.03 33.53 10.41
CA GLN A 468 4.60 34.84 9.89
C GLN A 468 3.48 34.80 8.83
N HIS A 469 3.24 33.62 8.23
CA HIS A 469 2.22 33.47 7.19
C HIS A 469 0.82 33.57 7.82
N TYR A 470 -0.02 34.48 7.31
CA TYR A 470 -1.40 34.74 7.74
C TYR A 470 -1.60 35.18 9.21
N ALA A 471 -0.53 35.48 9.94
CA ALA A 471 -0.57 35.69 11.39
C ALA A 471 -0.91 37.13 11.83
N ASN A 472 -0.86 38.14 10.94
CA ASN A 472 -0.91 39.56 11.33
C ASN A 472 -2.09 39.92 12.25
N PHE A 473 -3.32 39.47 11.90
CA PHE A 473 -4.51 39.75 12.70
C PHE A 473 -4.46 39.04 14.05
N PHE A 474 -4.18 37.71 14.02
CA PHE A 474 -4.10 36.88 15.21
C PHE A 474 -3.05 37.41 16.21
N VAL A 475 -1.86 37.73 15.71
CA VAL A 475 -0.74 38.24 16.53
C VAL A 475 -1.10 39.58 17.18
N ALA A 476 -1.68 40.51 16.42
CA ALA A 476 -2.10 41.80 16.97
C ALA A 476 -3.11 41.65 18.12
N GLU A 477 -4.08 40.73 17.97
CA GLU A 477 -5.05 40.43 19.03
C GLU A 477 -4.40 39.78 20.26
N MET A 478 -3.42 38.89 20.08
CA MET A 478 -2.73 38.25 21.19
C MET A 478 -1.79 39.23 21.92
N GLU A 479 -1.08 40.11 21.19
CA GLU A 479 -0.26 41.18 21.79
C GLU A 479 -1.13 42.15 22.59
N ASN A 480 -2.30 42.56 22.09
CA ASN A 480 -3.25 43.39 22.81
C ASN A 480 -3.75 42.75 24.12
N ARG A 481 -3.72 41.44 24.23
CA ARG A 481 -4.07 40.66 25.42
C ARG A 481 -2.87 40.36 26.33
N GLY A 482 -1.69 40.89 25.99
CA GLY A 482 -0.50 40.81 26.82
C GLY A 482 0.39 39.60 26.59
N TRP A 483 0.30 38.93 25.43
CA TRP A 483 1.23 37.88 25.07
C TRP A 483 2.52 38.45 24.47
N GLU A 484 3.65 37.80 24.81
CA GLU A 484 4.93 38.00 24.13
C GLU A 484 4.96 37.16 22.86
N CYS A 485 4.62 37.75 21.72
CA CYS A 485 4.57 37.04 20.44
C CYS A 485 5.96 36.94 19.80
N VAL A 486 6.42 35.71 19.51
CA VAL A 486 7.74 35.45 18.96
C VAL A 486 7.61 34.78 17.58
N LYS A 487 8.17 35.46 16.57
CA LYS A 487 8.20 34.93 15.20
C LYS A 487 9.17 33.75 15.08
N VAL A 488 8.70 32.63 14.56
CA VAL A 488 9.48 31.42 14.32
C VAL A 488 9.72 31.23 12.83
N PRO A 489 10.95 31.42 12.30
CA PRO A 489 11.24 31.21 10.88
C PRO A 489 11.20 29.74 10.50
N GLN A 490 10.56 29.42 9.37
CA GLN A 490 10.25 28.06 8.93
C GLN A 490 11.35 27.38 8.09
N SER A 491 12.61 27.78 8.21
CA SER A 491 13.74 27.12 7.53
C SER A 491 14.28 25.93 8.33
N CYS A 492 14.86 24.93 7.65
CA CYS A 492 15.51 23.79 8.32
C CYS A 492 16.52 24.27 9.35
N ALA A 493 17.40 25.21 9.00
CA ALA A 493 18.43 25.78 9.91
C ALA A 493 17.87 26.38 11.22
N LYS A 494 16.64 26.88 11.20
CA LYS A 494 16.03 27.48 12.40
C LYS A 494 15.19 26.50 13.21
N LEU A 495 14.59 25.54 12.54
CA LEU A 495 13.73 24.52 13.18
C LEU A 495 14.47 23.27 13.61
N ASP A 496 15.69 23.02 13.11
CA ASP A 496 16.44 21.80 13.35
C ASP A 496 16.56 21.45 14.84
N ASN A 497 17.08 22.39 15.62
CA ASN A 497 17.30 22.14 17.05
C ASN A 497 15.98 21.85 17.78
N ALA A 498 14.92 22.60 17.51
CA ALA A 498 13.60 22.34 18.10
C ALA A 498 13.04 20.98 17.68
N THR A 499 13.12 20.68 16.38
CA THR A 499 12.62 19.42 15.80
C THR A 499 13.36 18.20 16.37
N VAL A 500 14.69 18.27 16.44
CA VAL A 500 15.53 17.19 17.02
C VAL A 500 15.26 17.03 18.52
N SER A 501 15.25 18.16 19.27
CA SER A 501 15.02 18.13 20.73
C SER A 501 13.65 17.55 21.08
N PHE A 502 12.58 17.97 20.39
CA PHE A 502 11.23 17.44 20.61
C PHE A 502 11.18 15.92 20.40
N ARG A 503 11.75 15.43 19.29
CA ARG A 503 11.85 13.99 19.03
C ARG A 503 12.60 13.24 20.13
N ASP A 504 13.74 13.74 20.56
CA ASP A 504 14.60 13.06 21.51
C ASP A 504 14.01 13.09 22.93
N LEU A 505 13.34 14.17 23.33
CA LEU A 505 12.57 14.28 24.57
C LEU A 505 11.39 13.29 24.60
N ILE A 506 10.70 13.07 23.46
CA ILE A 506 9.67 12.03 23.34
C ILE A 506 10.29 10.64 23.60
N LYS A 507 11.42 10.32 22.96
CA LYS A 507 12.07 9.01 23.08
C LYS A 507 12.49 8.68 24.52
N VAL A 508 12.96 9.68 25.26
CA VAL A 508 13.39 9.48 26.67
C VAL A 508 12.25 9.64 27.69
N GLY A 509 11.01 9.91 27.24
CA GLY A 509 9.84 10.03 28.11
C GLY A 509 9.76 11.32 28.91
N HIS A 510 10.41 12.39 28.44
CA HIS A 510 10.36 13.72 29.06
C HIS A 510 9.20 14.58 28.54
N ILE A 511 8.54 14.21 27.43
CA ILE A 511 7.29 14.80 27.00
C ILE A 511 6.14 13.88 27.43
N VAL A 512 5.09 14.45 28.02
CA VAL A 512 3.85 13.78 28.39
C VAL A 512 2.66 14.49 27.73
N HIS A 513 1.57 13.76 27.48
CA HIS A 513 0.39 14.30 26.81
C HIS A 513 -0.90 13.61 27.28
N ASP A 514 -2.03 14.26 27.05
CA ASP A 514 -3.39 13.84 27.47
C ASP A 514 -4.02 12.69 26.63
N GLY A 515 -3.31 12.20 25.61
CA GLY A 515 -3.82 11.15 24.71
C GLY A 515 -4.70 11.66 23.56
N ASN A 516 -4.60 12.93 23.18
CA ASN A 516 -5.26 13.50 22.01
C ASN A 516 -4.93 12.69 20.74
N LYS A 517 -5.98 12.04 20.16
CA LYS A 517 -5.81 11.17 18.99
C LYS A 517 -5.58 11.94 17.69
N LEU A 518 -6.08 13.18 17.59
CA LEU A 518 -5.79 14.05 16.46
C LEU A 518 -4.30 14.39 16.42
N PHE A 519 -3.72 14.79 17.56
CA PHE A 519 -2.28 15.03 17.66
C PHE A 519 -1.46 13.77 17.34
N THR A 520 -1.84 12.64 17.91
CA THR A 520 -1.17 11.35 17.66
C THR A 520 -1.15 10.99 16.18
N TRP A 521 -2.30 11.13 15.49
CA TRP A 521 -2.41 10.92 14.06
C TRP A 521 -1.56 11.91 13.24
N SER A 522 -1.59 13.19 13.62
CA SER A 522 -0.80 14.22 12.95
C SER A 522 0.70 14.00 13.11
N LEU A 523 1.14 13.56 14.28
CA LEU A 523 2.55 13.25 14.54
C LEU A 523 3.02 12.02 13.73
N ASP A 524 2.16 11.01 13.55
CA ASP A 524 2.46 9.83 12.70
C ASP A 524 2.54 10.19 11.20
N ASN A 525 1.94 11.32 10.80
CA ASN A 525 2.04 11.88 9.45
C ASN A 525 3.31 12.71 9.20
N CYS A 526 4.13 12.94 10.22
CA CYS A 526 5.34 13.74 10.10
C CYS A 526 6.49 12.94 9.49
N GLU A 527 7.11 13.53 8.48
CA GLU A 527 8.41 13.13 7.91
C GLU A 527 9.46 14.21 8.17
N LYS A 528 10.72 13.83 8.02
CA LYS A 528 11.85 14.76 8.06
C LYS A 528 12.03 15.39 6.67
N ASP A 529 12.08 16.70 6.60
CA ASP A 529 12.61 17.44 5.44
C ASP A 529 14.04 17.82 5.76
N THR A 530 15.00 17.21 5.08
CA THR A 530 16.42 17.38 5.36
C THR A 530 17.06 18.21 4.27
N ASN A 531 17.77 19.29 4.64
CA ASN A 531 18.53 20.09 3.71
C ASN A 531 19.94 19.51 3.43
N SER A 532 20.70 20.14 2.54
CA SER A 532 22.06 19.70 2.17
C SER A 532 23.08 19.70 3.30
N PHE A 533 22.78 20.33 4.43
CA PHE A 533 23.64 20.39 5.62
C PHE A 533 23.25 19.37 6.70
N GLY A 534 22.22 18.54 6.43
CA GLY A 534 21.73 17.55 7.39
C GLY A 534 20.75 18.10 8.44
N GLU A 535 20.38 19.38 8.35
CA GLU A 535 19.41 20.03 9.25
C GLU A 535 17.99 19.64 8.84
N ILE A 536 17.12 19.37 9.85
CA ILE A 536 15.77 18.87 9.61
C ILE A 536 14.66 19.80 10.08
N LYS A 537 13.52 19.70 9.43
CA LYS A 537 12.23 20.22 9.90
C LYS A 537 11.12 19.21 9.62
N LEU A 538 9.93 19.43 10.16
CA LEU A 538 8.77 18.60 9.86
C LEU A 538 8.24 18.86 8.44
N LYS A 539 7.83 17.77 7.78
CA LYS A 539 7.20 17.78 6.46
C LYS A 539 6.01 16.82 6.45
N LYS A 540 4.99 17.09 5.64
CA LYS A 540 3.83 16.20 5.46
C LYS A 540 4.21 14.95 4.66
N LYS A 541 3.79 13.77 5.10
CA LYS A 541 3.96 12.49 4.40
C LYS A 541 3.23 12.42 3.04
N GLY A 542 2.33 13.34 2.73
CA GLY A 542 1.59 13.38 1.48
C GLY A 542 0.52 14.47 1.47
N LYS A 543 -0.17 14.61 0.32
CA LYS A 543 -1.11 15.72 0.08
C LYS A 543 -2.29 15.77 1.07
N PHE A 544 -2.76 14.62 1.55
CA PHE A 544 -3.93 14.51 2.42
C PHE A 544 -3.57 14.25 3.90
N LYS A 545 -2.29 14.37 4.24
CA LYS A 545 -1.79 14.23 5.61
C LYS A 545 -1.66 15.59 6.28
N ARG A 546 -2.05 15.69 7.55
CA ARG A 546 -2.02 16.94 8.33
C ARG A 546 -0.96 16.79 9.41
N ILE A 547 -0.18 17.86 9.62
CA ILE A 547 0.86 17.91 10.64
C ILE A 547 0.75 19.17 11.50
N ASP A 548 -0.35 19.92 11.38
CA ASP A 548 -0.55 21.23 12.02
C ASP A 548 -0.41 21.17 13.55
N PRO A 549 -0.95 20.14 14.28
CA PRO A 549 -0.74 20.05 15.72
C PRO A 549 0.72 19.86 16.17
N PRO A 550 1.54 18.97 15.59
CA PRO A 550 2.97 18.89 15.94
C PRO A 550 3.82 20.03 15.36
N ALA A 551 3.34 20.78 14.36
CA ALA A 551 4.02 21.95 13.84
C ALA A 551 3.77 23.19 14.70
N SER A 552 2.63 23.25 15.43
CA SER A 552 2.34 24.28 16.44
C SER A 552 3.09 24.02 17.74
#